data_94236b3c29e3fda5debeca4557b418ed
#
_entry.id   94236b3c29e3fda5debeca4557b418ed
#
_cell.length_a   1.000
_cell.length_b   1.000
_cell.length_c   1.000
_cell.angle_alpha   90.00
_cell.angle_beta   90.00
_cell.angle_gamma   90.00
#
_symmetry.space_group_name_H-M   'P 1'
#
loop_
_entity.id
_entity.type
_entity.pdbx_description
1 polymer ?
#
loop_
_entity_poly.entity_id
_entity_poly.type
_entity_poly.pdbx_seq_one_letter_code
_entity_poly.pdbx_strand_id
1 'polypeptide(L)'
;MSPQREATRIRERFERLLAAGVAIFSRHDLDHVLQAVVDAAREVVGAKYAALGVLGEDRESLVQFVTSGIDDETRRRIGDLPRGRGLLGHVIREAKPIRTADLNRHPQRFGFPPHHPQMKSFLGVPVKGRGGVFGNLYLTEKIDAPEFDDEDEAIAVLLASQAAVAVENARLYSESEQLVGQIRAMQRQRDLFFAMMNHELRNALTGVYGWAERLVRRKSPETAAQAAREVYEAADHTIVLLNNFLDLMRLDAGKVRPVLKDVDVRGALQRAITTSEPAATAKRLRLLLRADGTPATIRTDPMRLEQILLNLLSNAIRHSPDDATVEVTVDAASAHAMFAVIDHGPGVPAALRDRIFEPFERFDPSSGLGTGLGLPVSRRLAEALGGTLTVEETAGGGATFILKIPSGTL
;
A
#
# COMPACT_ATOMS: atom_id res chain seq x y z
N MET A 1 48.95 -17.11 38.80
CA MET A 1 47.76 -17.99 38.94
C MET A 1 48.16 -19.39 38.54
N SER A 2 47.63 -20.46 39.20
CA SER A 2 47.97 -21.84 38.78
C SER A 2 47.25 -22.21 37.48
N PRO A 3 47.87 -22.99 36.57
CA PRO A 3 47.25 -23.41 35.30
C PRO A 3 45.90 -24.09 35.44
N GLN A 4 45.66 -24.78 36.58
CA GLN A 4 44.38 -25.41 36.87
C GLN A 4 43.21 -24.41 37.16
N ARG A 5 43.50 -23.29 37.81
CA ARG A 5 42.50 -22.25 38.06
C ARG A 5 42.12 -21.51 36.78
N GLU A 6 43.06 -21.34 35.88
CA GLU A 6 42.82 -20.72 34.57
C GLU A 6 41.96 -21.61 33.67
N ALA A 7 42.24 -22.90 33.60
CA ALA A 7 41.45 -23.87 32.87
C ALA A 7 39.99 -23.98 33.39
N THR A 8 39.81 -23.93 34.73
CA THR A 8 38.46 -23.94 35.34
C THR A 8 37.69 -22.68 34.97
N ARG A 9 38.33 -21.52 34.99
CA ARG A 9 37.73 -20.22 34.64
C ARG A 9 37.29 -20.16 33.15
N ILE A 10 38.14 -20.68 32.26
CA ILE A 10 37.82 -20.78 30.82
C ILE A 10 36.63 -21.72 30.61
N ARG A 11 36.59 -22.85 31.26
CA ARG A 11 35.49 -23.80 31.17
C ARG A 11 34.16 -23.22 31.66
N GLU A 12 34.14 -22.55 32.79
CA GLU A 12 32.95 -21.89 33.35
C GLU A 12 32.46 -20.76 32.41
N ARG A 13 33.36 -19.98 31.84
CA ARG A 13 33.00 -18.95 30.82
C ARG A 13 32.38 -19.58 29.58
N PHE A 14 32.94 -20.68 29.10
CA PHE A 14 32.43 -21.39 27.93
C PHE A 14 31.04 -22.02 28.18
N GLU A 15 30.83 -22.62 29.35
CA GLU A 15 29.54 -23.18 29.74
C GLU A 15 28.47 -22.08 29.84
N ARG A 16 28.78 -20.88 30.34
CA ARG A 16 27.89 -19.74 30.40
C ARG A 16 27.58 -19.19 28.99
N LEU A 17 28.55 -19.14 28.10
CA LEU A 17 28.35 -18.76 26.70
C LEU A 17 27.42 -19.73 25.96
N LEU A 18 27.58 -21.02 26.16
CA LEU A 18 26.70 -22.03 25.58
C LEU A 18 25.26 -21.90 26.13
N ALA A 19 25.11 -21.74 27.45
CA ALA A 19 23.83 -21.56 28.08
C ALA A 19 23.11 -20.29 27.56
N ALA A 20 23.83 -19.18 27.41
CA ALA A 20 23.32 -17.95 26.81
C ALA A 20 22.88 -18.18 25.36
N GLY A 21 23.70 -18.89 24.55
CA GLY A 21 23.34 -19.23 23.17
C GLY A 21 22.02 -20.01 23.07
N VAL A 22 21.86 -21.05 23.93
CA VAL A 22 20.61 -21.84 23.95
C VAL A 22 19.42 -20.98 24.37
N ALA A 23 19.56 -20.11 25.37
CA ALA A 23 18.50 -19.21 25.82
C ALA A 23 18.07 -18.20 24.73
N ILE A 24 19.01 -17.72 23.91
CA ILE A 24 18.79 -16.81 22.80
C ILE A 24 17.97 -17.50 21.68
N PHE A 25 18.28 -18.74 21.33
CA PHE A 25 17.61 -19.46 20.24
C PHE A 25 16.24 -20.06 20.60
N SER A 26 15.95 -20.22 21.90
CA SER A 26 14.69 -20.84 22.37
C SER A 26 13.50 -19.87 22.44
N ARG A 27 13.66 -18.59 22.19
CA ARG A 27 12.63 -17.56 22.32
C ARG A 27 12.38 -16.83 21.02
N HIS A 28 11.11 -16.60 20.69
CA HIS A 28 10.68 -15.92 19.45
C HIS A 28 10.46 -14.42 19.64
N ASP A 29 10.52 -13.93 20.89
CA ASP A 29 10.33 -12.53 21.23
C ASP A 29 11.68 -11.81 21.29
N LEU A 30 11.82 -10.78 20.45
CA LEU A 30 13.04 -9.99 20.33
C LEU A 30 13.46 -9.37 21.66
N ASP A 31 12.54 -8.83 22.46
CA ASP A 31 12.82 -8.19 23.75
C ASP A 31 13.51 -9.16 24.72
N HIS A 32 12.98 -10.37 24.82
CA HIS A 32 13.57 -11.41 25.67
C HIS A 32 14.92 -11.89 25.18
N VAL A 33 15.12 -11.96 23.88
CA VAL A 33 16.42 -12.35 23.28
C VAL A 33 17.47 -11.29 23.58
N LEU A 34 17.15 -10.01 23.36
CA LEU A 34 18.07 -8.91 23.62
C LEU A 34 18.42 -8.81 25.11
N GLN A 35 17.45 -9.00 26.01
CA GLN A 35 17.70 -9.04 27.46
C GLN A 35 18.63 -10.19 27.83
N ALA A 36 18.41 -11.39 27.30
CA ALA A 36 19.28 -12.53 27.55
C ALA A 36 20.73 -12.28 27.06
N VAL A 37 20.89 -11.63 25.91
CA VAL A 37 22.22 -11.24 25.40
C VAL A 37 22.92 -10.25 26.34
N VAL A 38 22.21 -9.23 26.80
CA VAL A 38 22.77 -8.19 27.68
C VAL A 38 23.15 -8.77 29.05
N ASP A 39 22.29 -9.61 29.61
CA ASP A 39 22.54 -10.28 30.89
C ASP A 39 23.75 -11.22 30.77
N ALA A 40 23.82 -12.03 29.71
CA ALA A 40 24.96 -12.93 29.46
C ALA A 40 26.23 -12.12 29.23
N ALA A 41 26.20 -11.03 28.46
CA ALA A 41 27.35 -10.18 28.23
C ALA A 41 27.91 -9.62 29.55
N ARG A 42 27.02 -9.08 30.41
CA ARG A 42 27.37 -8.55 31.71
C ARG A 42 28.03 -9.60 32.59
N GLU A 43 27.47 -10.80 32.67
CA GLU A 43 27.95 -11.88 33.55
C GLU A 43 29.23 -12.52 33.06
N VAL A 44 29.33 -12.88 31.78
CA VAL A 44 30.48 -13.60 31.21
C VAL A 44 31.69 -12.68 31.12
N VAL A 45 31.51 -11.44 30.72
CA VAL A 45 32.60 -10.46 30.63
C VAL A 45 32.97 -9.89 32.01
N GLY A 46 32.09 -10.00 33.01
CA GLY A 46 32.31 -9.46 34.34
C GLY A 46 32.24 -7.94 34.38
N ALA A 47 31.22 -7.38 33.79
CA ALA A 47 30.92 -5.97 33.84
C ALA A 47 29.85 -5.68 34.89
N LYS A 48 29.91 -4.51 35.51
CA LYS A 48 28.87 -4.05 36.43
C LYS A 48 27.58 -3.68 35.71
N TYR A 49 27.71 -3.05 34.53
CA TYR A 49 26.59 -2.62 33.72
C TYR A 49 26.79 -3.07 32.28
N ALA A 50 25.69 -3.45 31.63
CA ALA A 50 25.64 -3.73 30.22
C ALA A 50 24.37 -3.11 29.60
N ALA A 51 24.44 -2.72 28.33
CA ALA A 51 23.29 -2.30 27.59
C ALA A 51 23.42 -2.60 26.10
N LEU A 52 22.28 -2.79 25.44
CA LEU A 52 22.17 -3.02 24.00
C LEU A 52 21.12 -2.05 23.43
N GLY A 53 21.53 -1.28 22.43
CA GLY A 53 20.65 -0.42 21.66
C GLY A 53 20.41 -0.97 20.27
N VAL A 54 19.16 -0.97 19.82
CA VAL A 54 18.78 -1.37 18.45
C VAL A 54 18.37 -0.13 17.67
N LEU A 55 18.92 0.02 16.48
CA LEU A 55 18.61 1.12 15.55
C LEU A 55 17.29 0.87 14.82
N GLY A 56 16.55 1.95 14.59
CA GLY A 56 15.41 1.96 13.70
C GLY A 56 15.79 1.74 12.22
N GLU A 57 14.79 1.84 11.36
CA GLU A 57 14.99 1.77 9.91
C GLU A 57 15.80 2.93 9.36
N ASP A 58 15.72 4.11 10.00
CA ASP A 58 16.52 5.31 9.70
C ASP A 58 18.02 5.12 9.98
N ARG A 59 18.40 4.07 10.72
CA ARG A 59 19.77 3.76 11.18
C ARG A 59 20.43 4.87 12.00
N GLU A 60 19.67 5.79 12.52
CA GLU A 60 20.15 6.94 13.31
C GLU A 60 19.55 6.95 14.71
N SER A 61 18.27 6.65 14.85
CA SER A 61 17.56 6.63 16.12
C SER A 61 17.54 5.23 16.74
N LEU A 62 17.63 5.17 18.08
CA LEU A 62 17.41 3.92 18.81
C LEU A 62 15.91 3.73 19.01
N VAL A 63 15.39 2.59 18.56
CA VAL A 63 13.98 2.19 18.73
C VAL A 63 13.81 1.28 19.93
N GLN A 64 14.88 0.60 20.35
CA GLN A 64 14.87 -0.31 21.48
C GLN A 64 16.16 -0.21 22.27
N PHE A 65 16.06 -0.32 23.59
CA PHE A 65 17.20 -0.19 24.49
C PHE A 65 17.01 -1.06 25.73
N VAL A 66 17.89 -2.02 25.90
CA VAL A 66 17.84 -3.02 26.96
C VAL A 66 19.04 -2.83 27.85
N THR A 67 18.87 -2.94 29.17
CA THR A 67 19.94 -2.72 30.16
C THR A 67 20.01 -3.89 31.14
N SER A 68 21.21 -4.12 31.69
CA SER A 68 21.47 -5.05 32.77
C SER A 68 22.37 -4.43 33.84
N GLY A 69 22.09 -4.68 35.12
CA GLY A 69 22.85 -4.14 36.23
C GLY A 69 22.35 -2.79 36.76
N ILE A 70 21.39 -2.14 36.08
CA ILE A 70 20.72 -0.92 36.52
C ILE A 70 19.32 -1.29 36.97
N ASP A 71 18.91 -0.87 38.17
CA ASP A 71 17.57 -1.09 38.67
C ASP A 71 16.52 -0.21 37.97
N ASP A 72 15.26 -0.63 37.99
CA ASP A 72 14.16 0.02 37.30
C ASP A 72 13.90 1.47 37.79
N GLU A 73 14.22 1.77 39.05
CA GLU A 73 14.04 3.11 39.59
C GLU A 73 15.11 4.06 39.03
N THR A 74 16.35 3.63 38.98
CA THR A 74 17.47 4.37 38.38
C THR A 74 17.23 4.57 36.88
N ARG A 75 16.77 3.52 36.18
CA ARG A 75 16.44 3.60 34.74
C ARG A 75 15.37 4.65 34.46
N ARG A 76 14.30 4.67 35.27
CA ARG A 76 13.24 5.69 35.13
C ARG A 76 13.72 7.10 35.40
N ARG A 77 14.67 7.28 36.33
CA ARG A 77 15.27 8.60 36.66
C ARG A 77 16.22 9.11 35.57
N ILE A 78 16.91 8.21 34.85
CA ILE A 78 17.78 8.57 33.73
C ILE A 78 16.95 9.13 32.56
N GLY A 79 15.73 8.64 32.35
CA GLY A 79 14.77 9.18 31.39
C GLY A 79 14.98 8.67 29.96
N ASP A 80 15.07 9.59 28.99
CA ASP A 80 15.07 9.32 27.56
C ASP A 80 16.17 8.36 27.09
N LEU A 81 15.87 7.63 26.01
CA LEU A 81 16.82 6.76 25.33
C LEU A 81 18.06 7.54 24.84
N PRO A 82 19.24 6.92 24.83
CA PRO A 82 20.44 7.54 24.29
C PRO A 82 20.24 7.92 22.82
N ARG A 83 20.59 9.15 22.45
CA ARG A 83 20.43 9.63 21.07
C ARG A 83 21.62 9.30 20.15
N GLY A 84 22.38 8.24 20.44
CA GLY A 84 23.52 7.82 19.60
C GLY A 84 24.66 8.84 19.49
N ARG A 85 24.80 9.75 20.48
CA ARG A 85 25.88 10.75 20.52
C ARG A 85 27.10 10.20 21.25
N GLY A 86 28.26 10.79 21.00
CA GLY A 86 29.52 10.40 21.67
C GLY A 86 30.02 9.02 21.23
N LEU A 87 30.58 8.25 22.18
CA LEU A 87 31.16 6.94 21.93
C LEU A 87 30.14 5.93 21.38
N LEU A 88 28.91 5.99 21.86
CA LEU A 88 27.85 5.06 21.40
C LEU A 88 27.58 5.19 19.90
N GLY A 89 27.47 6.44 19.42
CA GLY A 89 27.32 6.69 17.99
C GLY A 89 28.60 6.40 17.19
N HIS A 90 29.77 6.52 17.82
CA HIS A 90 31.02 6.22 17.15
C HIS A 90 31.18 4.72 16.89
N VAL A 91 30.85 3.86 17.85
CA VAL A 91 30.80 2.37 17.65
C VAL A 91 29.92 2.01 16.48
N ILE A 92 28.76 2.66 16.33
CA ILE A 92 27.82 2.41 15.24
C ILE A 92 28.39 2.85 13.88
N ARG A 93 28.92 4.07 13.80
CA ARG A 93 29.43 4.66 12.54
C ARG A 93 30.69 3.97 12.03
N GLU A 94 31.65 3.68 12.93
CA GLU A 94 32.89 3.02 12.56
C GLU A 94 32.73 1.51 12.38
N ALA A 95 31.63 0.95 12.89
CA ALA A 95 31.34 -0.50 12.87
C ALA A 95 32.52 -1.35 13.42
N LYS A 96 33.22 -0.82 14.45
CA LYS A 96 34.40 -1.45 15.08
C LYS A 96 34.26 -1.41 16.61
N PRO A 97 34.81 -2.40 17.32
CA PRO A 97 34.93 -2.37 18.76
C PRO A 97 35.72 -1.13 19.24
N ILE A 98 35.32 -0.61 20.39
CA ILE A 98 36.02 0.47 21.09
C ILE A 98 36.17 0.09 22.55
N ARG A 99 37.42 0.18 23.05
CA ARG A 99 37.75 -0.10 24.42
C ARG A 99 38.51 1.07 25.03
N THR A 100 38.19 1.46 26.26
CA THR A 100 38.91 2.49 27.00
C THR A 100 38.89 2.23 28.51
N ALA A 101 39.97 2.52 29.20
CA ALA A 101 40.07 2.44 30.65
C ALA A 101 39.32 3.60 31.36
N ASP A 102 39.17 4.73 30.69
CA ASP A 102 38.46 5.87 31.26
C ASP A 102 37.68 6.66 30.20
N LEU A 103 36.35 6.50 30.25
CA LEU A 103 35.37 7.22 29.39
C LEU A 103 35.55 8.76 29.48
N ASN A 104 35.93 9.30 30.67
CA ASN A 104 36.02 10.72 30.86
C ASN A 104 37.24 11.35 30.16
N ARG A 105 38.21 10.53 29.78
CA ARG A 105 39.41 10.93 29.04
C ARG A 105 39.34 10.73 27.55
N HIS A 106 38.28 10.03 27.08
CA HIS A 106 38.17 9.76 25.66
C HIS A 106 37.80 11.00 24.84
N PRO A 107 38.45 11.27 23.68
CA PRO A 107 38.22 12.50 22.88
C PRO A 107 36.77 12.70 22.45
N GLN A 108 36.03 11.61 22.24
CA GLN A 108 34.62 11.60 21.76
C GLN A 108 33.60 11.46 22.90
N ARG A 109 33.98 11.80 24.14
CA ARG A 109 33.04 11.83 25.28
C ARG A 109 31.90 12.78 25.02
N PHE A 110 30.68 12.43 25.43
CA PHE A 110 29.53 13.34 25.39
C PHE A 110 28.99 13.70 26.77
N GLY A 111 29.44 13.01 27.82
CA GLY A 111 28.93 13.12 29.18
C GLY A 111 27.77 12.20 29.47
N PHE A 112 27.33 12.20 30.73
CA PHE A 112 26.21 11.38 31.20
C PHE A 112 24.99 12.27 31.50
N PRO A 113 23.77 11.77 31.27
CA PRO A 113 22.56 12.47 31.69
C PRO A 113 22.48 12.57 33.23
N PRO A 114 21.62 13.44 33.78
CA PRO A 114 21.35 13.49 35.20
C PRO A 114 20.98 12.12 35.77
N HIS A 115 21.43 11.82 36.99
CA HIS A 115 21.18 10.58 37.72
C HIS A 115 21.80 9.32 37.09
N HIS A 116 22.57 9.44 36.02
CA HIS A 116 23.31 8.31 35.47
C HIS A 116 24.47 7.91 36.34
N PRO A 117 24.70 6.60 36.62
CA PRO A 117 25.90 6.17 37.34
C PRO A 117 27.17 6.65 36.66
N GLN A 118 28.16 7.05 37.47
CA GLN A 118 29.49 7.32 36.92
C GLN A 118 30.16 6.06 36.45
N MET A 119 30.70 6.08 35.24
CA MET A 119 31.35 4.94 34.59
C MET A 119 32.71 5.37 34.10
N LYS A 120 33.71 4.46 34.26
CA LYS A 120 35.10 4.68 33.83
C LYS A 120 35.49 3.74 32.69
N SER A 121 35.65 2.45 33.00
CA SER A 121 36.03 1.50 31.96
C SER A 121 34.85 1.19 31.03
N PHE A 122 35.13 1.08 29.73
CA PHE A 122 34.14 0.91 28.68
C PHE A 122 34.63 -0.07 27.62
N LEU A 123 33.72 -0.91 27.17
CA LEU A 123 33.85 -1.75 26.00
C LEU A 123 32.54 -1.64 25.20
N GLY A 124 32.61 -1.12 23.98
CA GLY A 124 31.49 -1.03 23.05
C GLY A 124 31.76 -1.81 21.79
N VAL A 125 30.80 -2.65 21.38
CA VAL A 125 30.91 -3.44 20.16
C VAL A 125 29.69 -3.24 19.28
N PRO A 126 29.84 -3.21 17.94
CA PRO A 126 28.70 -3.06 17.04
C PRO A 126 27.91 -4.38 16.96
N VAL A 127 26.59 -4.29 16.98
CA VAL A 127 25.67 -5.38 16.65
C VAL A 127 25.56 -5.41 15.13
N LYS A 128 26.41 -6.21 14.48
CA LYS A 128 26.59 -6.23 13.03
C LYS A 128 26.17 -7.56 12.43
N GLY A 129 25.20 -7.54 11.50
CA GLY A 129 24.75 -8.67 10.69
C GLY A 129 24.98 -8.43 9.20
N ARG A 130 24.36 -9.27 8.35
CA ARG A 130 24.50 -9.18 6.88
C ARG A 130 23.95 -7.86 6.31
N GLY A 131 22.88 -7.34 6.90
CA GLY A 131 22.27 -6.07 6.49
C GLY A 131 22.99 -4.82 6.99
N GLY A 132 24.13 -4.93 7.70
CA GLY A 132 24.87 -3.81 8.27
C GLY A 132 24.86 -3.78 9.79
N VAL A 133 25.04 -2.58 10.37
CA VAL A 133 24.97 -2.38 11.82
C VAL A 133 23.53 -2.17 12.24
N PHE A 134 23.04 -3.04 13.13
CA PHE A 134 21.69 -2.99 13.70
C PHE A 134 21.62 -2.29 15.05
N GLY A 135 22.80 -2.00 15.65
CA GLY A 135 22.87 -1.39 16.96
C GLY A 135 24.24 -1.48 17.58
N ASN A 136 24.29 -1.37 18.89
CA ASN A 136 25.53 -1.55 19.68
C ASN A 136 25.24 -2.26 21.00
N LEU A 137 26.18 -3.08 21.41
CA LEU A 137 26.28 -3.64 22.75
C LEU A 137 27.45 -2.95 23.47
N TYR A 138 27.25 -2.51 24.70
CA TYR A 138 28.33 -1.95 25.50
C TYR A 138 28.27 -2.38 26.95
N LEU A 139 29.46 -2.48 27.52
CA LEU A 139 29.74 -2.90 28.89
C LEU A 139 30.56 -1.84 29.57
N THR A 140 30.29 -1.62 30.85
CA THR A 140 31.01 -0.61 31.63
C THR A 140 31.32 -1.13 33.03
N GLU A 141 32.34 -0.56 33.65
CA GLU A 141 32.80 -0.91 34.99
C GLU A 141 33.21 -2.39 35.10
N LYS A 142 34.34 -2.73 34.53
CA LYS A 142 34.97 -4.06 34.72
C LYS A 142 35.15 -4.33 36.21
N ILE A 143 34.69 -5.51 36.69
CA ILE A 143 34.66 -5.80 38.14
C ILE A 143 36.04 -6.15 38.68
N ASP A 144 36.76 -7.07 38.01
CA ASP A 144 38.00 -7.70 38.54
C ASP A 144 39.29 -7.11 37.95
N ALA A 145 39.17 -6.04 37.12
CA ALA A 145 40.31 -5.39 36.48
C ALA A 145 40.04 -3.90 36.23
N PRO A 146 41.08 -3.08 36.03
CA PRO A 146 40.90 -1.64 35.76
C PRO A 146 40.28 -1.36 34.38
N GLU A 147 40.41 -2.29 33.43
CA GLU A 147 39.91 -2.15 32.05
C GLU A 147 39.54 -3.52 31.45
N PHE A 148 38.81 -3.53 30.34
CA PHE A 148 38.48 -4.69 29.55
C PHE A 148 39.68 -5.10 28.71
N ASP A 149 39.88 -6.40 28.54
CA ASP A 149 40.96 -6.98 27.74
C ASP A 149 40.52 -7.49 26.37
N ASP A 150 41.44 -8.06 25.59
CA ASP A 150 41.14 -8.59 24.24
C ASP A 150 40.20 -9.80 24.26
N GLU A 151 40.24 -10.62 25.34
CA GLU A 151 39.34 -11.76 25.52
C GLU A 151 37.90 -11.27 25.80
N ASP A 152 37.74 -10.24 26.62
CA ASP A 152 36.48 -9.60 26.92
C ASP A 152 35.84 -9.01 25.63
N GLU A 153 36.65 -8.37 24.78
CA GLU A 153 36.25 -7.86 23.49
C GLU A 153 35.76 -8.96 22.55
N ALA A 154 36.51 -10.05 22.44
CA ALA A 154 36.14 -11.19 21.59
C ALA A 154 34.79 -11.82 22.02
N ILE A 155 34.57 -11.97 23.34
CA ILE A 155 33.33 -12.46 23.90
C ILE A 155 32.18 -11.51 23.60
N ALA A 156 32.36 -10.21 23.81
CA ALA A 156 31.34 -9.19 23.53
C ALA A 156 30.96 -9.16 22.03
N VAL A 157 31.92 -9.26 21.12
CA VAL A 157 31.71 -9.38 19.67
C VAL A 157 30.90 -10.62 19.31
N LEU A 158 31.19 -11.76 19.92
CA LEU A 158 30.44 -12.99 19.69
C LEU A 158 28.98 -12.85 20.12
N LEU A 159 28.75 -12.32 21.31
CA LEU A 159 27.38 -12.08 21.81
C LEU A 159 26.61 -11.02 20.97
N ALA A 160 27.30 -9.96 20.58
CA ALA A 160 26.74 -8.95 19.66
C ALA A 160 26.35 -9.55 18.29
N SER A 161 27.13 -10.52 17.79
CA SER A 161 26.80 -11.24 16.56
C SER A 161 25.54 -12.11 16.70
N GLN A 162 25.33 -12.73 17.85
CA GLN A 162 24.09 -13.47 18.14
C GLN A 162 22.88 -12.52 18.21
N ALA A 163 23.04 -11.37 18.89
CA ALA A 163 21.99 -10.34 18.89
C ALA A 163 21.65 -9.85 17.48
N ALA A 164 22.67 -9.68 16.62
CA ALA A 164 22.45 -9.26 15.24
C ALA A 164 21.58 -10.26 14.46
N VAL A 165 21.84 -11.56 14.61
CA VAL A 165 21.01 -12.62 14.00
C VAL A 165 19.57 -12.57 14.51
N ALA A 166 19.37 -12.36 15.81
CA ALA A 166 18.05 -12.27 16.41
C ALA A 166 17.26 -11.05 15.87
N VAL A 167 17.90 -9.88 15.80
CA VAL A 167 17.29 -8.65 15.24
C VAL A 167 16.94 -8.84 13.77
N GLU A 168 17.85 -9.44 12.98
CA GLU A 168 17.63 -9.70 11.56
C GLU A 168 16.44 -10.64 11.35
N ASN A 169 16.39 -11.75 12.12
CA ASN A 169 15.28 -12.70 12.07
C ASN A 169 13.93 -12.05 12.46
N ALA A 170 13.89 -11.25 13.51
CA ALA A 170 12.68 -10.56 13.94
C ALA A 170 12.17 -9.58 12.87
N ARG A 171 13.06 -8.84 12.20
CA ARG A 171 12.71 -7.95 11.08
C ARG A 171 12.14 -8.74 9.90
N LEU A 172 12.82 -9.79 9.47
CA LEU A 172 12.35 -10.64 8.37
C LEU A 172 10.99 -11.28 8.67
N TYR A 173 10.77 -11.70 9.90
CA TYR A 173 9.49 -12.25 10.32
C TYR A 173 8.37 -11.21 10.24
N SER A 174 8.61 -10.01 10.78
CA SER A 174 7.64 -8.90 10.71
C SER A 174 7.30 -8.51 9.26
N GLU A 175 8.30 -8.41 8.40
CA GLU A 175 8.12 -8.12 6.97
C GLU A 175 7.30 -9.23 6.28
N SER A 176 7.61 -10.49 6.58
CA SER A 176 6.86 -11.64 6.05
C SER A 176 5.39 -11.62 6.50
N GLU A 177 5.10 -11.32 7.76
CA GLU A 177 3.72 -11.20 8.26
C GLU A 177 2.96 -10.07 7.56
N GLN A 178 3.59 -8.93 7.34
CA GLN A 178 2.99 -7.81 6.60
C GLN A 178 2.65 -8.21 5.16
N LEU A 179 3.57 -8.87 4.46
CA LEU A 179 3.34 -9.34 3.09
C LEU A 179 2.22 -10.37 3.03
N VAL A 180 2.19 -11.33 3.95
CA VAL A 180 1.10 -12.33 4.06
C VAL A 180 -0.23 -11.63 4.34
N GLY A 181 -0.25 -10.61 5.19
CA GLY A 181 -1.42 -9.78 5.45
C GLY A 181 -1.95 -9.08 4.20
N GLN A 182 -1.06 -8.48 3.42
CA GLN A 182 -1.41 -7.82 2.15
C GLN A 182 -1.95 -8.83 1.13
N ILE A 183 -1.29 -9.98 0.97
CA ILE A 183 -1.75 -11.04 0.04
C ILE A 183 -3.15 -11.53 0.44
N ARG A 184 -3.41 -11.76 1.72
CA ARG A 184 -4.73 -12.19 2.21
C ARG A 184 -5.81 -11.12 2.00
N ALA A 185 -5.46 -9.83 2.12
CA ALA A 185 -6.39 -8.74 1.83
C ALA A 185 -6.75 -8.68 0.35
N MET A 186 -5.76 -8.78 -0.54
CA MET A 186 -5.97 -8.84 -1.99
C MET A 186 -6.80 -10.06 -2.41
N GLN A 187 -6.54 -11.25 -1.82
CA GLN A 187 -7.32 -12.45 -2.10
C GLN A 187 -8.78 -12.28 -1.69
N ARG A 188 -9.05 -11.74 -0.50
CA ARG A 188 -10.43 -11.48 -0.04
C ARG A 188 -11.17 -10.50 -0.94
N GLN A 189 -10.51 -9.44 -1.37
CA GLN A 189 -11.10 -8.45 -2.29
C GLN A 189 -11.44 -9.12 -3.63
N ARG A 190 -10.54 -9.93 -4.15
CA ARG A 190 -10.78 -10.71 -5.38
C ARG A 190 -11.95 -11.68 -5.24
N ASP A 191 -12.03 -12.42 -4.14
CA ASP A 191 -13.09 -13.40 -3.91
C ASP A 191 -14.46 -12.73 -3.76
N LEU A 192 -14.54 -11.59 -3.08
CA LEU A 192 -15.75 -10.76 -3.01
C LEU A 192 -16.15 -10.24 -4.40
N PHE A 193 -15.21 -9.80 -5.20
CA PHE A 193 -15.47 -9.39 -6.58
C PHE A 193 -16.08 -10.50 -7.41
N PHE A 194 -15.51 -11.72 -7.37
CA PHE A 194 -16.09 -12.88 -8.08
C PHE A 194 -17.47 -13.29 -7.54
N ALA A 195 -17.69 -13.20 -6.24
CA ALA A 195 -18.99 -13.48 -5.65
C ALA A 195 -20.08 -12.50 -6.16
N MET A 196 -19.76 -11.21 -6.17
CA MET A 196 -20.66 -10.16 -6.69
C MET A 196 -20.93 -10.35 -8.20
N MET A 197 -19.90 -10.66 -8.99
CA MET A 197 -20.05 -10.97 -10.41
C MET A 197 -20.99 -12.13 -10.66
N ASN A 198 -20.78 -13.23 -9.95
CA ASN A 198 -21.66 -14.42 -10.09
C ASN A 198 -23.10 -14.08 -9.73
N HIS A 199 -23.31 -13.23 -8.72
CA HIS A 199 -24.63 -12.76 -8.33
C HIS A 199 -25.30 -11.93 -9.44
N GLU A 200 -24.59 -10.91 -9.98
CA GLU A 200 -25.13 -10.05 -11.03
C GLU A 200 -25.39 -10.82 -12.35
N LEU A 201 -24.48 -11.73 -12.75
CA LEU A 201 -24.69 -12.60 -13.90
C LEU A 201 -25.92 -13.49 -13.71
N ARG A 202 -26.09 -14.09 -12.52
CA ARG A 202 -27.26 -14.94 -12.23
C ARG A 202 -28.55 -14.12 -12.30
N ASN A 203 -28.56 -12.91 -11.75
CA ASN A 203 -29.72 -12.01 -11.79
C ASN A 203 -30.09 -11.65 -13.22
N ALA A 204 -29.10 -11.25 -14.05
CA ALA A 204 -29.31 -10.92 -15.45
C ALA A 204 -29.85 -12.12 -16.26
N LEU A 205 -29.25 -13.29 -16.10
CA LEU A 205 -29.72 -14.51 -16.76
C LEU A 205 -31.12 -14.98 -16.30
N THR A 206 -31.43 -14.78 -15.01
CA THR A 206 -32.76 -15.05 -14.45
C THR A 206 -33.82 -14.16 -15.10
N GLY A 207 -33.48 -12.89 -15.36
CA GLY A 207 -34.32 -11.95 -16.10
C GLY A 207 -34.60 -12.47 -17.54
N VAL A 208 -33.54 -12.79 -18.27
CA VAL A 208 -33.67 -13.38 -19.64
C VAL A 208 -34.54 -14.62 -19.62
N TYR A 209 -34.29 -15.56 -18.70
CA TYR A 209 -35.02 -16.81 -18.61
C TYR A 209 -36.50 -16.55 -18.26
N GLY A 210 -36.80 -15.72 -17.29
CA GLY A 210 -38.16 -15.43 -16.86
C GLY A 210 -39.02 -14.79 -17.96
N TRP A 211 -38.46 -13.88 -18.73
CA TRP A 211 -39.15 -13.27 -19.87
C TRP A 211 -39.28 -14.24 -21.05
N ALA A 212 -38.26 -15.06 -21.32
CA ALA A 212 -38.33 -16.12 -22.35
C ALA A 212 -39.41 -17.14 -21.99
N GLU A 213 -39.53 -17.57 -20.73
CA GLU A 213 -40.58 -18.46 -20.27
C GLU A 213 -41.97 -17.83 -20.45
N ARG A 214 -42.14 -16.55 -20.16
CA ARG A 214 -43.39 -15.83 -20.42
C ARG A 214 -43.72 -15.79 -21.90
N LEU A 215 -42.72 -15.57 -22.77
CA LEU A 215 -42.90 -15.56 -24.22
C LEU A 215 -43.44 -16.92 -24.72
N VAL A 216 -42.90 -18.02 -24.21
CA VAL A 216 -43.31 -19.41 -24.62
C VAL A 216 -44.69 -19.76 -24.09
N ARG A 217 -45.04 -19.32 -22.87
CA ARG A 217 -46.31 -19.71 -22.20
C ARG A 217 -47.53 -18.89 -22.62
N ARG A 218 -47.36 -17.67 -23.17
CA ARG A 218 -48.47 -16.75 -23.47
C ARG A 218 -48.83 -16.77 -24.96
N LYS A 219 -50.15 -16.76 -25.24
CA LYS A 219 -50.72 -16.90 -26.59
C LYS A 219 -51.18 -15.56 -27.20
N SER A 220 -51.15 -14.42 -26.45
CA SER A 220 -51.56 -13.09 -26.97
C SER A 220 -50.42 -12.46 -27.76
N PRO A 221 -50.63 -11.93 -29.00
CA PRO A 221 -49.60 -11.29 -29.81
C PRO A 221 -48.96 -10.07 -29.13
N GLU A 222 -49.73 -9.27 -28.42
CA GLU A 222 -49.26 -8.07 -27.76
C GLU A 222 -48.30 -8.39 -26.58
N THR A 223 -48.65 -9.39 -25.75
CA THR A 223 -47.81 -9.85 -24.65
C THR A 223 -46.57 -10.58 -25.14
N ALA A 224 -46.61 -11.23 -26.31
CA ALA A 224 -45.48 -11.84 -26.94
C ALA A 224 -44.46 -10.80 -27.45
N ALA A 225 -44.94 -9.74 -28.07
CA ALA A 225 -44.07 -8.67 -28.56
C ALA A 225 -43.37 -7.92 -27.39
N GLN A 226 -44.10 -7.67 -26.30
CA GLN A 226 -43.49 -7.12 -25.09
C GLN A 226 -42.45 -8.06 -24.48
N ALA A 227 -42.79 -9.34 -24.27
CA ALA A 227 -41.85 -10.29 -23.69
C ALA A 227 -40.60 -10.50 -24.57
N ALA A 228 -40.75 -10.47 -25.91
CA ALA A 228 -39.63 -10.54 -26.84
C ALA A 228 -38.68 -9.33 -26.68
N ARG A 229 -39.24 -8.12 -26.49
CA ARG A 229 -38.47 -6.90 -26.26
C ARG A 229 -37.71 -6.99 -24.94
N GLU A 230 -38.38 -7.39 -23.88
CA GLU A 230 -37.76 -7.56 -22.55
C GLU A 230 -36.64 -8.62 -22.54
N VAL A 231 -36.80 -9.72 -23.28
CA VAL A 231 -35.75 -10.74 -23.49
C VAL A 231 -34.55 -10.11 -24.19
N TYR A 232 -34.78 -9.32 -25.23
CA TYR A 232 -33.72 -8.66 -25.97
C TYR A 232 -32.95 -7.67 -25.07
N GLU A 233 -33.66 -6.81 -24.33
CA GLU A 233 -33.07 -5.84 -23.42
C GLU A 233 -32.28 -6.53 -22.30
N ALA A 234 -32.81 -7.59 -21.71
CA ALA A 234 -32.12 -8.35 -20.67
C ALA A 234 -30.86 -9.11 -21.19
N ALA A 235 -30.93 -9.61 -22.42
CA ALA A 235 -29.80 -10.25 -23.08
C ALA A 235 -28.71 -9.24 -23.42
N ASP A 236 -29.08 -8.08 -23.98
CA ASP A 236 -28.15 -6.99 -24.29
C ASP A 236 -27.43 -6.49 -23.01
N HIS A 237 -28.18 -6.27 -21.93
CA HIS A 237 -27.62 -5.92 -20.62
C HIS A 237 -26.61 -6.99 -20.12
N THR A 238 -26.94 -8.28 -20.29
CA THR A 238 -26.04 -9.37 -19.89
C THR A 238 -24.73 -9.36 -20.68
N ILE A 239 -24.80 -9.09 -21.99
CA ILE A 239 -23.64 -8.96 -22.86
C ILE A 239 -22.77 -7.77 -22.45
N VAL A 240 -23.34 -6.61 -22.17
CA VAL A 240 -22.63 -5.42 -21.71
C VAL A 240 -21.94 -5.70 -20.38
N LEU A 241 -22.62 -6.36 -19.43
CA LEU A 241 -22.06 -6.74 -18.14
C LEU A 241 -20.87 -7.68 -18.32
N LEU A 242 -20.99 -8.71 -19.16
CA LEU A 242 -19.92 -9.67 -19.43
C LEU A 242 -18.71 -9.00 -20.08
N ASN A 243 -18.93 -8.12 -21.07
CA ASN A 243 -17.86 -7.39 -21.76
C ASN A 243 -17.13 -6.47 -20.79
N ASN A 244 -17.84 -5.71 -19.96
CA ASN A 244 -17.25 -4.85 -18.94
C ASN A 244 -16.40 -5.67 -17.94
N PHE A 245 -16.88 -6.84 -17.54
CA PHE A 245 -16.13 -7.75 -16.68
C PHE A 245 -14.84 -8.24 -17.34
N LEU A 246 -14.91 -8.71 -18.58
CA LEU A 246 -13.75 -9.18 -19.33
C LEU A 246 -12.72 -8.05 -19.53
N ASP A 247 -13.18 -6.84 -19.82
CA ASP A 247 -12.31 -5.69 -19.95
C ASP A 247 -11.63 -5.35 -18.62
N LEU A 248 -12.36 -5.33 -17.49
CA LEU A 248 -11.78 -5.10 -16.17
C LEU A 248 -10.69 -6.12 -15.84
N MET A 249 -10.99 -7.42 -16.06
CA MET A 249 -10.02 -8.50 -15.82
C MET A 249 -8.75 -8.38 -16.69
N ARG A 250 -8.90 -7.92 -17.95
CA ARG A 250 -7.76 -7.71 -18.84
C ARG A 250 -6.93 -6.47 -18.42
N LEU A 251 -7.60 -5.43 -17.97
CA LEU A 251 -6.97 -4.20 -17.48
C LEU A 251 -6.19 -4.47 -16.18
N ASP A 252 -6.81 -5.13 -15.20
CA ASP A 252 -6.15 -5.49 -13.94
C ASP A 252 -4.95 -6.43 -14.13
N ALA A 253 -5.02 -7.33 -15.13
CA ALA A 253 -3.90 -8.19 -15.49
C ALA A 253 -2.78 -7.46 -16.29
N GLY A 254 -2.91 -6.15 -16.55
CA GLY A 254 -1.96 -5.39 -17.38
C GLY A 254 -1.86 -5.87 -18.83
N LYS A 255 -2.88 -6.60 -19.32
CA LYS A 255 -2.89 -7.21 -20.65
C LYS A 255 -3.44 -6.30 -21.75
N VAL A 256 -4.03 -5.17 -21.38
CA VAL A 256 -4.52 -4.19 -22.34
C VAL A 256 -3.35 -3.29 -22.74
N ARG A 257 -2.93 -3.40 -24.01
CA ARG A 257 -1.96 -2.51 -24.62
C ARG A 257 -2.70 -1.60 -25.59
N PRO A 258 -2.83 -0.29 -25.32
CA PRO A 258 -3.49 0.64 -26.23
C PRO A 258 -2.80 0.68 -27.61
N VAL A 259 -3.59 0.67 -28.64
CA VAL A 259 -3.10 0.83 -30.03
C VAL A 259 -3.24 2.30 -30.40
N LEU A 260 -2.20 3.06 -30.13
CA LEU A 260 -2.19 4.51 -30.35
C LEU A 260 -2.23 4.84 -31.85
N LYS A 261 -3.20 5.67 -32.24
CA LYS A 261 -3.38 6.21 -33.59
C LYS A 261 -3.71 7.69 -33.49
N ASP A 262 -3.53 8.40 -34.60
CA ASP A 262 -4.01 9.77 -34.72
C ASP A 262 -5.54 9.74 -34.87
N VAL A 263 -6.24 10.33 -33.90
CA VAL A 263 -7.70 10.32 -33.80
C VAL A 263 -8.22 11.73 -33.96
N ASP A 264 -9.10 11.92 -34.94
CA ASP A 264 -9.90 13.14 -35.06
C ASP A 264 -10.87 13.21 -33.87
N VAL A 265 -10.62 14.15 -32.98
CA VAL A 265 -11.35 14.33 -31.72
C VAL A 265 -12.81 14.66 -31.98
N ARG A 266 -13.08 15.60 -32.89
CA ARG A 266 -14.44 16.02 -33.24
C ARG A 266 -15.23 14.86 -33.86
N GLY A 267 -14.60 14.13 -34.77
CA GLY A 267 -15.21 12.94 -35.40
C GLY A 267 -15.51 11.82 -34.37
N ALA A 268 -14.63 11.60 -33.41
CA ALA A 268 -14.86 10.61 -32.35
C ALA A 268 -16.03 11.01 -31.45
N LEU A 269 -16.13 12.27 -31.05
CA LEU A 269 -17.26 12.79 -30.26
C LEU A 269 -18.57 12.72 -31.03
N GLN A 270 -18.56 13.10 -32.33
CA GLN A 270 -19.76 13.04 -33.17
C GLN A 270 -20.26 11.61 -33.31
N ARG A 271 -19.39 10.62 -33.49
CA ARG A 271 -19.79 9.20 -33.52
C ARG A 271 -20.42 8.76 -32.22
N ALA A 272 -19.81 9.10 -31.07
CA ALA A 272 -20.34 8.75 -29.76
C ALA A 272 -21.75 9.38 -29.51
N ILE A 273 -21.93 10.65 -29.90
CA ILE A 273 -23.22 11.35 -29.84
C ILE A 273 -24.24 10.65 -30.74
N THR A 274 -23.92 10.42 -32.02
CA THR A 274 -24.85 9.77 -32.98
C THR A 274 -25.26 8.38 -32.48
N THR A 275 -24.35 7.61 -31.93
CA THR A 275 -24.66 6.29 -31.33
C THR A 275 -25.58 6.42 -30.12
N SER A 276 -25.51 7.53 -29.36
CA SER A 276 -26.31 7.75 -28.16
C SER A 276 -27.66 8.44 -28.44
N GLU A 277 -27.86 9.04 -29.63
CA GLU A 277 -29.06 9.76 -30.01
C GLU A 277 -30.39 8.98 -29.82
N PRO A 278 -30.50 7.69 -30.17
CA PRO A 278 -31.74 6.96 -29.96
C PRO A 278 -32.18 6.90 -28.49
N ALA A 279 -31.21 6.68 -27.58
CA ALA A 279 -31.48 6.66 -26.15
C ALA A 279 -31.85 8.05 -25.60
N ALA A 280 -31.18 9.10 -26.06
CA ALA A 280 -31.47 10.47 -25.69
C ALA A 280 -32.86 10.88 -26.18
N THR A 281 -33.22 10.58 -27.43
CA THR A 281 -34.52 10.86 -28.02
C THR A 281 -35.67 10.19 -27.25
N ALA A 282 -35.47 8.94 -26.80
CA ALA A 282 -36.46 8.22 -26.01
C ALA A 282 -36.82 8.94 -24.70
N LYS A 283 -35.89 9.71 -24.13
CA LYS A 283 -36.07 10.59 -22.96
C LYS A 283 -36.28 12.08 -23.32
N ARG A 284 -36.42 12.41 -24.58
CA ARG A 284 -36.53 13.81 -25.08
C ARG A 284 -35.33 14.69 -24.68
N LEU A 285 -34.15 14.10 -24.41
CA LEU A 285 -32.96 14.85 -24.08
C LEU A 285 -32.32 15.46 -25.32
N ARG A 286 -31.64 16.59 -25.14
CA ARG A 286 -30.84 17.25 -26.18
C ARG A 286 -29.39 16.94 -25.93
N LEU A 287 -28.65 16.37 -26.92
CA LEU A 287 -27.21 16.20 -26.88
C LEU A 287 -26.56 17.40 -27.56
N LEU A 288 -25.73 18.15 -26.85
CA LEU A 288 -25.05 19.34 -27.33
C LEU A 288 -23.54 19.15 -27.35
N LEU A 289 -22.91 19.24 -28.54
CA LEU A 289 -21.46 19.22 -28.71
C LEU A 289 -20.89 20.65 -28.73
N ARG A 290 -19.97 20.96 -27.83
CA ARG A 290 -19.15 22.18 -27.85
C ARG A 290 -17.70 21.82 -28.02
N ALA A 291 -17.17 22.00 -29.21
CA ALA A 291 -15.81 21.63 -29.60
C ALA A 291 -15.09 22.79 -30.32
N ASP A 292 -15.27 24.02 -29.82
CA ASP A 292 -14.70 25.21 -30.44
C ASP A 292 -13.22 25.36 -30.12
N GLY A 293 -12.38 25.66 -31.13
CA GLY A 293 -10.94 25.87 -30.96
C GLY A 293 -10.11 24.62 -30.69
N THR A 294 -10.68 23.44 -30.83
CA THR A 294 -10.00 22.19 -30.52
C THR A 294 -9.01 21.76 -31.62
N PRO A 295 -7.78 21.30 -31.31
CA PRO A 295 -6.91 20.63 -32.27
C PRO A 295 -7.65 19.49 -32.96
N ALA A 296 -7.42 19.32 -34.25
CA ALA A 296 -8.13 18.31 -35.04
C ALA A 296 -7.83 16.89 -34.60
N THR A 297 -6.61 16.59 -34.08
CA THR A 297 -6.14 15.23 -33.80
C THR A 297 -5.37 15.12 -32.49
N ILE A 298 -5.54 13.96 -31.81
CA ILE A 298 -4.72 13.51 -30.68
C ILE A 298 -4.25 12.10 -30.92
N ARG A 299 -3.13 11.71 -30.30
CA ARG A 299 -2.60 10.35 -30.43
C ARG A 299 -3.08 9.46 -29.31
N THR A 300 -4.08 8.64 -29.57
CA THR A 300 -4.73 7.76 -28.58
C THR A 300 -5.27 6.49 -29.23
N ASP A 301 -5.83 5.57 -28.41
CA ASP A 301 -6.56 4.41 -28.95
C ASP A 301 -8.02 4.80 -29.23
N PRO A 302 -8.44 4.79 -30.53
CA PRO A 302 -9.78 5.23 -30.91
C PRO A 302 -10.89 4.38 -30.31
N MET A 303 -10.70 3.05 -30.19
CA MET A 303 -11.71 2.15 -29.63
C MET A 303 -11.90 2.39 -28.14
N ARG A 304 -10.82 2.57 -27.41
CA ARG A 304 -10.88 2.80 -25.96
C ARG A 304 -11.41 4.18 -25.62
N LEU A 305 -11.04 5.20 -26.38
CA LEU A 305 -11.64 6.54 -26.23
C LEU A 305 -13.16 6.50 -26.49
N GLU A 306 -13.59 5.89 -27.57
CA GLU A 306 -15.02 5.76 -27.92
C GLU A 306 -15.79 4.98 -26.85
N GLN A 307 -15.22 3.89 -26.32
CA GLN A 307 -15.79 3.11 -25.23
C GLN A 307 -16.02 3.92 -23.97
N ILE A 308 -15.04 4.75 -23.56
CA ILE A 308 -15.17 5.65 -22.41
C ILE A 308 -16.29 6.67 -22.68
N LEU A 309 -16.27 7.34 -23.83
CA LEU A 309 -17.25 8.38 -24.18
C LEU A 309 -18.69 7.83 -24.21
N LEU A 310 -18.92 6.68 -24.82
CA LEU A 310 -20.22 6.01 -24.86
C LEU A 310 -20.72 5.66 -23.45
N ASN A 311 -19.86 5.18 -22.60
CA ASN A 311 -20.22 4.87 -21.22
C ASN A 311 -20.58 6.13 -20.42
N LEU A 312 -19.82 7.22 -20.57
CA LEU A 312 -20.13 8.49 -19.91
C LEU A 312 -21.44 9.09 -20.43
N LEU A 313 -21.67 9.07 -21.75
CA LEU A 313 -22.92 9.53 -22.37
C LEU A 313 -24.13 8.69 -21.91
N SER A 314 -24.00 7.36 -21.92
CA SER A 314 -25.04 6.46 -21.42
C SER A 314 -25.40 6.76 -19.97
N ASN A 315 -24.39 7.06 -19.15
CA ASN A 315 -24.58 7.42 -17.74
C ASN A 315 -25.31 8.76 -17.60
N ALA A 316 -24.87 9.79 -18.33
CA ALA A 316 -25.49 11.10 -18.36
C ALA A 316 -26.95 11.03 -18.84
N ILE A 317 -27.24 10.31 -19.92
CA ILE A 317 -28.62 10.11 -20.43
C ILE A 317 -29.48 9.38 -19.39
N ARG A 318 -28.94 8.39 -18.71
CA ARG A 318 -29.68 7.63 -17.71
C ARG A 318 -30.11 8.48 -16.52
N HIS A 319 -29.22 9.30 -16.01
CA HIS A 319 -29.42 10.07 -14.77
C HIS A 319 -29.99 11.45 -14.98
N SER A 320 -29.99 11.98 -16.21
CA SER A 320 -30.67 13.25 -16.51
C SER A 320 -32.19 13.12 -16.42
N PRO A 321 -32.89 14.15 -15.93
CA PRO A 321 -34.34 14.22 -16.03
C PRO A 321 -34.78 14.33 -17.50
N ASP A 322 -36.03 13.98 -17.77
CA ASP A 322 -36.63 14.16 -19.10
C ASP A 322 -36.56 15.64 -19.54
N ASP A 323 -36.47 15.85 -20.84
CA ASP A 323 -36.42 17.19 -21.48
C ASP A 323 -35.16 18.02 -21.14
N ALA A 324 -34.17 17.45 -20.44
CA ALA A 324 -32.89 18.10 -20.09
C ALA A 324 -31.92 18.15 -21.28
N THR A 325 -30.79 18.84 -21.07
CA THR A 325 -29.66 18.86 -22.01
C THR A 325 -28.46 18.16 -21.40
N VAL A 326 -27.80 17.29 -22.18
CA VAL A 326 -26.47 16.73 -21.86
C VAL A 326 -25.48 17.42 -22.78
N GLU A 327 -24.48 18.07 -22.18
CA GLU A 327 -23.45 18.78 -22.94
C GLU A 327 -22.16 17.92 -22.98
N VAL A 328 -21.54 17.90 -24.16
CA VAL A 328 -20.22 17.27 -24.35
C VAL A 328 -19.27 18.36 -24.80
N THR A 329 -18.22 18.58 -24.02
CA THR A 329 -17.22 19.59 -24.36
C THR A 329 -15.86 18.94 -24.53
N VAL A 330 -15.00 19.55 -25.34
CA VAL A 330 -13.59 19.17 -25.42
C VAL A 330 -12.72 20.40 -25.51
N ASP A 331 -11.66 20.39 -24.70
CA ASP A 331 -10.55 21.34 -24.79
C ASP A 331 -9.25 20.54 -24.95
N ALA A 332 -8.53 20.80 -26.02
CA ALA A 332 -7.28 20.15 -26.34
C ALA A 332 -6.15 21.14 -26.65
N ALA A 333 -6.27 22.39 -26.20
CA ALA A 333 -5.27 23.45 -26.43
C ALA A 333 -3.98 23.26 -25.59
N SER A 334 -3.94 22.29 -24.69
CA SER A 334 -2.81 22.00 -23.79
C SER A 334 -2.15 20.64 -24.09
N ALA A 335 -1.17 20.26 -23.28
CA ALA A 335 -0.49 18.94 -23.34
C ALA A 335 -1.48 17.77 -23.15
N HIS A 336 -2.71 18.03 -22.73
CA HIS A 336 -3.77 17.03 -22.50
C HIS A 336 -5.05 17.48 -23.21
N ALA A 337 -5.73 16.55 -23.87
CA ALA A 337 -7.11 16.71 -24.30
C ALA A 337 -8.04 16.44 -23.12
N MET A 338 -8.90 17.38 -22.81
CA MET A 338 -9.86 17.30 -21.73
C MET A 338 -11.28 17.20 -22.31
N PHE A 339 -11.92 16.05 -22.11
CA PHE A 339 -13.30 15.78 -22.50
C PHE A 339 -14.18 15.91 -21.26
N ALA A 340 -15.27 16.66 -21.35
CA ALA A 340 -16.24 16.71 -20.28
C ALA A 340 -17.63 16.32 -20.78
N VAL A 341 -18.30 15.44 -20.03
CA VAL A 341 -19.71 15.09 -20.21
C VAL A 341 -20.46 15.66 -19.01
N ILE A 342 -21.37 16.58 -19.29
CA ILE A 342 -22.05 17.40 -18.30
C ILE A 342 -23.52 17.01 -18.31
N ASP A 343 -24.02 16.54 -17.18
CA ASP A 343 -25.45 16.26 -16.97
C ASP A 343 -26.06 17.19 -15.92
N HIS A 344 -27.38 17.22 -15.89
CA HIS A 344 -28.20 17.97 -14.92
C HIS A 344 -29.07 17.01 -14.08
N GLY A 345 -28.52 15.85 -13.75
CA GLY A 345 -29.14 14.86 -12.89
C GLY A 345 -29.04 15.19 -11.40
N PRO A 346 -29.13 14.18 -10.51
CA PRO A 346 -29.02 14.38 -9.05
C PRO A 346 -27.60 14.73 -8.60
N GLY A 347 -26.59 14.66 -9.49
CA GLY A 347 -25.19 14.86 -9.16
C GLY A 347 -24.58 13.72 -8.34
N VAL A 348 -23.32 13.89 -7.91
CA VAL A 348 -22.58 12.93 -7.08
C VAL A 348 -22.06 13.63 -5.82
N PRO A 349 -22.54 13.22 -4.62
CA PRO A 349 -22.05 13.79 -3.35
C PRO A 349 -20.52 13.66 -3.22
N ALA A 350 -19.86 14.66 -2.66
CA ALA A 350 -18.42 14.72 -2.54
C ALA A 350 -17.82 13.46 -1.88
N ALA A 351 -18.48 12.90 -0.85
CA ALA A 351 -18.05 11.69 -0.15
C ALA A 351 -18.08 10.40 -1.02
N LEU A 352 -18.79 10.42 -2.15
CA LEU A 352 -18.95 9.27 -3.03
C LEU A 352 -18.20 9.40 -4.36
N ARG A 353 -17.57 10.55 -4.65
CA ARG A 353 -16.93 10.82 -5.94
C ARG A 353 -15.81 9.84 -6.30
N ASP A 354 -15.06 9.35 -5.32
CA ASP A 354 -14.08 8.30 -5.56
C ASP A 354 -14.71 6.91 -5.60
N ARG A 355 -15.74 6.69 -4.77
CA ARG A 355 -16.39 5.38 -4.65
C ARG A 355 -17.20 4.96 -5.87
N ILE A 356 -17.76 5.89 -6.63
CA ILE A 356 -18.51 5.55 -7.87
C ILE A 356 -17.65 4.88 -8.94
N PHE A 357 -16.32 4.92 -8.80
CA PHE A 357 -15.37 4.23 -9.67
C PHE A 357 -14.95 2.86 -9.14
N GLU A 358 -15.44 2.46 -7.96
CA GLU A 358 -15.25 1.11 -7.43
C GLU A 358 -16.23 0.14 -8.09
N PRO A 359 -15.81 -1.10 -8.40
CA PRO A 359 -16.69 -2.09 -9.02
C PRO A 359 -17.96 -2.36 -8.18
N PHE A 360 -19.12 -2.40 -8.87
CA PHE A 360 -20.46 -2.65 -8.31
C PHE A 360 -21.01 -1.59 -7.36
N GLU A 361 -20.30 -0.48 -7.14
CA GLU A 361 -20.86 0.64 -6.40
C GLU A 361 -21.96 1.32 -7.22
N ARG A 362 -23.10 1.56 -6.57
CA ARG A 362 -24.27 2.23 -7.14
C ARG A 362 -24.74 3.33 -6.19
N PHE A 363 -24.95 4.52 -6.72
CA PHE A 363 -25.46 5.65 -5.95
C PHE A 363 -26.92 5.43 -5.51
N ASP A 364 -27.75 4.87 -6.40
CA ASP A 364 -29.15 4.54 -6.14
C ASP A 364 -29.42 3.06 -6.50
N PRO A 365 -29.47 2.17 -5.50
CA PRO A 365 -29.81 0.78 -5.71
C PRO A 365 -31.21 0.55 -6.27
N SER A 366 -32.12 1.51 -6.10
CA SER A 366 -33.53 1.40 -6.52
C SER A 366 -33.73 1.65 -8.02
N SER A 367 -32.76 2.27 -8.69
CA SER A 367 -32.87 2.60 -10.12
C SER A 367 -32.79 1.40 -11.08
N GLY A 368 -32.53 0.19 -10.58
CA GLY A 368 -32.63 -1.10 -11.31
C GLY A 368 -31.74 -1.24 -12.55
N LEU A 369 -31.31 -0.15 -13.13
CA LEU A 369 -30.67 -0.04 -14.45
C LEU A 369 -29.20 0.36 -14.30
N GLY A 370 -28.29 -0.61 -14.36
CA GLY A 370 -26.85 -0.36 -14.43
C GLY A 370 -26.02 -1.46 -13.78
N THR A 371 -24.93 -1.84 -14.40
CA THR A 371 -24.06 -2.93 -13.94
C THR A 371 -23.13 -2.53 -12.78
N GLY A 372 -22.95 -1.22 -12.52
CA GLY A 372 -21.94 -0.71 -11.60
C GLY A 372 -20.49 -0.99 -12.06
N LEU A 373 -20.30 -1.41 -13.31
CA LEU A 373 -18.97 -1.71 -13.87
C LEU A 373 -18.50 -0.69 -14.91
N GLY A 374 -19.40 0.11 -15.48
CA GLY A 374 -19.07 1.03 -16.57
C GLY A 374 -18.04 2.09 -16.14
N LEU A 375 -18.30 2.82 -15.04
CA LEU A 375 -17.37 3.83 -14.54
C LEU A 375 -16.02 3.26 -14.08
N PRO A 376 -15.94 2.13 -13.32
CA PRO A 376 -14.69 1.43 -13.06
C PRO A 376 -13.88 1.10 -14.31
N VAL A 377 -14.52 0.52 -15.32
CA VAL A 377 -13.87 0.20 -16.61
C VAL A 377 -13.37 1.47 -17.29
N SER A 378 -14.18 2.52 -17.33
CA SER A 378 -13.79 3.80 -17.94
C SER A 378 -12.59 4.44 -17.26
N ARG A 379 -12.51 4.40 -15.92
CA ARG A 379 -11.35 4.91 -15.16
C ARG A 379 -10.09 4.12 -15.48
N ARG A 380 -10.17 2.78 -15.49
CA ARG A 380 -9.05 1.90 -15.84
C ARG A 380 -8.59 2.06 -17.29
N LEU A 381 -9.53 2.26 -18.21
CA LEU A 381 -9.20 2.59 -19.61
C LEU A 381 -8.50 3.93 -19.73
N ALA A 382 -8.98 4.96 -19.01
CA ALA A 382 -8.32 6.27 -18.98
C ALA A 382 -6.89 6.16 -18.46
N GLU A 383 -6.68 5.42 -17.36
CA GLU A 383 -5.34 5.12 -16.80
C GLU A 383 -4.46 4.37 -17.81
N ALA A 384 -5.00 3.40 -18.53
CA ALA A 384 -4.27 2.65 -19.56
C ALA A 384 -3.87 3.53 -20.76
N LEU A 385 -4.64 4.60 -21.04
CA LEU A 385 -4.31 5.63 -22.02
C LEU A 385 -3.34 6.69 -21.49
N GLY A 386 -2.86 6.56 -20.26
CA GLY A 386 -1.99 7.53 -19.59
C GLY A 386 -2.72 8.77 -19.07
N GLY A 387 -4.05 8.71 -18.97
CA GLY A 387 -4.92 9.80 -18.55
C GLY A 387 -5.58 9.57 -17.20
N THR A 388 -6.60 10.40 -16.91
CA THR A 388 -7.40 10.33 -15.68
C THR A 388 -8.87 10.55 -15.98
N LEU A 389 -9.76 9.95 -15.18
CA LEU A 389 -11.20 10.20 -15.19
C LEU A 389 -11.64 10.62 -13.79
N THR A 390 -12.28 11.78 -13.70
CA THR A 390 -12.78 12.39 -12.46
C THR A 390 -14.23 12.83 -12.61
N VAL A 391 -14.87 13.18 -11.49
CA VAL A 391 -16.22 13.73 -11.47
C VAL A 391 -16.26 14.97 -10.59
N GLU A 392 -16.97 16.00 -11.06
CA GLU A 392 -17.21 17.25 -10.35
C GLU A 392 -18.71 17.56 -10.32
N GLU A 393 -19.11 18.50 -9.51
CA GLU A 393 -20.48 18.98 -9.46
C GLU A 393 -20.75 19.98 -10.59
N THR A 394 -21.86 19.80 -11.29
CA THR A 394 -22.29 20.75 -12.32
C THR A 394 -22.92 21.98 -11.67
N ALA A 395 -22.58 23.17 -12.14
CA ALA A 395 -23.22 24.40 -11.71
C ALA A 395 -24.73 24.33 -12.00
N GLY A 396 -25.52 24.49 -10.96
CA GLY A 396 -26.99 24.35 -11.06
C GLY A 396 -27.53 22.94 -10.81
N GLY A 397 -26.68 22.00 -10.43
CA GLY A 397 -27.00 20.61 -10.14
C GLY A 397 -26.63 19.66 -11.28
N GLY A 398 -26.26 18.42 -10.93
CA GLY A 398 -25.81 17.39 -11.86
C GLY A 398 -24.38 16.98 -11.65
N ALA A 399 -23.86 16.17 -12.56
CA ALA A 399 -22.47 15.71 -12.54
C ALA A 399 -21.73 16.08 -13.84
N THR A 400 -20.48 16.45 -13.69
CA THR A 400 -19.53 16.68 -14.79
C THR A 400 -18.42 15.63 -14.71
N PHE A 401 -18.45 14.69 -15.64
CA PHE A 401 -17.38 13.69 -15.78
C PHE A 401 -16.29 14.25 -16.68
N ILE A 402 -15.05 14.27 -16.18
CA ILE A 402 -13.90 14.87 -16.86
C ILE A 402 -12.87 13.78 -17.16
N LEU A 403 -12.69 13.51 -18.45
CA LEU A 403 -11.65 12.62 -18.97
C LEU A 403 -10.48 13.47 -19.48
N LYS A 404 -9.28 13.27 -18.91
CA LYS A 404 -8.04 13.90 -19.38
C LYS A 404 -7.14 12.84 -19.99
N ILE A 405 -6.72 13.04 -21.23
CA ILE A 405 -5.82 12.13 -21.96
C ILE A 405 -4.64 12.95 -22.51
N PRO A 406 -3.37 12.45 -22.42
CA PRO A 406 -2.25 13.12 -23.06
C PRO A 406 -2.52 13.33 -24.55
N SER A 407 -2.32 14.54 -25.07
CA SER A 407 -2.59 14.85 -26.47
C SER A 407 -1.58 14.22 -27.43
N GLY A 408 -0.45 13.75 -26.90
CA GLY A 408 0.58 13.07 -27.69
C GLY A 408 1.18 13.91 -28.83
N THR A 409 0.94 15.21 -28.83
CA THR A 409 1.60 16.15 -29.75
C THR A 409 3.05 16.28 -29.30
N LEU A 410 3.97 15.77 -30.14
CA LEU A 410 5.40 16.05 -30.08
C LEU A 410 5.69 17.52 -30.34
#